data_82b3652cc16c7305abeacbad4b2a3e04
#
_entry.id   82b3652cc16c7305abeacbad4b2a3e04
#
_cell.length_a   1.000
_cell.length_b   1.000
_cell.length_c   1.000
_cell.angle_alpha   90.00
_cell.angle_beta   90.00
_cell.angle_gamma   90.00
#
_symmetry.space_group_name_H-M   'P 1'
#
loop_
_entity.id
_entity.type
_entity.pdbx_description
1 polymer ?
#
loop_
_entity_poly.entity_id
_entity_poly.type
_entity_poly.pdbx_seq_one_letter_code
_entity_poly.pdbx_strand_id
1 'polypeptide(L)'
;MRDLSKRLRGNNFRHAVEAVAALRRLDPATAAGLVPSTDTKDEQRAFQLLVARLVAEDGVHGLAARWRDLPSPQWREMLVSEIGQAFHLWVEEGTIELLLAALDDPDDKVARRAVKLLTSCLRELPARERKESAKTLRGKAALEAWDQATAWMTPARRARVAKAVTAALDRCADNPKALTWPDDYIELLGHSATRTDQRAIALLEKFRTVAGATRCSEFEALDPGNLVLAERKGIPPGTPSVRVWSIPTGLLDLKGLENAIERIRRRPDR
;
A
#
# COMPACT_ATOMS: atom_id res chain seq x y z
N MET A 1 27.14 -0.98 18.42
CA MET A 1 26.89 0.39 18.93
C MET A 1 27.59 1.44 18.07
N ARG A 2 28.93 1.45 17.91
CA ARG A 2 29.65 2.45 17.06
C ARG A 2 29.16 2.47 15.61
N ASP A 3 28.83 1.32 15.02
CA ASP A 3 28.31 1.22 13.65
C ASP A 3 26.90 1.84 13.51
N LEU A 4 26.02 1.64 14.48
CA LEU A 4 24.67 2.20 14.50
C LEU A 4 24.70 3.74 14.53
N SER A 5 25.50 4.32 15.42
CA SER A 5 25.72 5.77 15.50
C SER A 5 26.33 6.32 14.20
N LYS A 6 27.24 5.57 13.55
CA LYS A 6 27.83 5.96 12.26
C LYS A 6 26.77 5.96 11.15
N ARG A 7 25.89 4.95 11.10
CA ARG A 7 24.78 4.88 10.12
C ARG A 7 23.78 6.01 10.31
N LEU A 8 23.44 6.33 11.56
CA LEU A 8 22.58 7.48 11.88
C LEU A 8 23.24 8.82 11.55
N ARG A 9 24.56 8.93 11.49
CA ARG A 9 25.29 10.14 11.09
C ARG A 9 25.52 10.26 9.59
N GLY A 10 25.31 9.19 8.81
CA GLY A 10 25.46 9.20 7.36
C GLY A 10 24.29 9.85 6.64
N ASN A 11 24.49 10.26 5.39
CA ASN A 11 23.45 10.87 4.55
C ASN A 11 22.63 9.85 3.75
N ASN A 12 22.83 8.55 3.99
CA ASN A 12 22.10 7.50 3.29
C ASN A 12 20.81 7.16 4.06
N PHE A 13 19.66 7.49 3.50
CA PHE A 13 18.34 7.27 4.13
C PHE A 13 18.12 5.79 4.46
N ARG A 14 18.48 4.87 3.58
CA ARG A 14 18.36 3.44 3.82
C ARG A 14 19.15 2.97 5.04
N HIS A 15 20.40 3.43 5.18
CA HIS A 15 21.22 3.11 6.35
C HIS A 15 20.60 3.67 7.64
N ALA A 16 19.96 4.84 7.56
CA ALA A 16 19.26 5.42 8.71
C ALA A 16 18.05 4.59 9.09
N VAL A 17 17.24 4.13 8.13
CA VAL A 17 16.08 3.25 8.37
C VAL A 17 16.52 1.90 8.96
N GLU A 18 17.59 1.31 8.43
CA GLU A 18 18.19 0.08 9.01
C GLU A 18 18.67 0.31 10.45
N ALA A 19 19.27 1.47 10.72
CA ALA A 19 19.69 1.83 12.07
C ALA A 19 18.49 2.04 13.01
N VAL A 20 17.43 2.70 12.54
CA VAL A 20 16.17 2.85 13.27
C VAL A 20 15.56 1.49 13.58
N ALA A 21 15.51 0.57 12.61
CA ALA A 21 15.03 -0.79 12.82
C ALA A 21 15.87 -1.55 13.88
N ALA A 22 17.17 -1.28 13.97
CA ALA A 22 18.04 -1.86 15.00
C ALA A 22 17.83 -1.22 16.39
N LEU A 23 17.52 0.09 16.47
CA LEU A 23 17.23 0.78 17.74
C LEU A 23 16.07 0.15 18.49
N ARG A 24 15.06 -0.35 17.79
CA ARG A 24 13.89 -1.00 18.39
C ARG A 24 14.22 -2.24 19.24
N ARG A 25 15.41 -2.83 19.02
CA ARG A 25 15.88 -4.01 19.75
C ARG A 25 16.68 -3.67 21.01
N LEU A 26 16.89 -2.38 21.25
CA LEU A 26 17.61 -1.88 22.41
C LEU A 26 16.61 -1.41 23.47
N ASP A 27 17.07 -1.33 24.71
CA ASP A 27 16.30 -0.63 25.73
C ASP A 27 16.18 0.88 25.40
N PRO A 28 15.09 1.55 25.80
CA PRO A 28 14.81 2.93 25.41
C PRO A 28 15.93 3.91 25.80
N ALA A 29 16.55 3.76 26.96
CA ALA A 29 17.61 4.67 27.43
C ALA A 29 18.86 4.54 26.55
N THR A 30 19.28 3.30 26.25
CA THR A 30 20.39 3.02 25.33
C THR A 30 20.08 3.53 23.92
N ALA A 31 18.86 3.30 23.44
CA ALA A 31 18.45 3.74 22.11
C ALA A 31 18.46 5.28 22.00
N ALA A 32 17.87 5.98 22.95
CA ALA A 32 17.83 7.45 22.98
C ALA A 32 19.24 8.06 23.01
N GLY A 33 20.14 7.48 23.80
CA GLY A 33 21.54 7.95 23.89
C GLY A 33 22.37 7.79 22.60
N LEU A 34 21.91 6.97 21.64
CA LEU A 34 22.58 6.78 20.35
C LEU A 34 22.09 7.75 19.26
N VAL A 35 20.93 8.39 19.45
CA VAL A 35 20.37 9.32 18.46
C VAL A 35 21.04 10.69 18.58
N PRO A 36 21.71 11.19 17.52
CA PRO A 36 22.27 12.53 17.50
C PRO A 36 21.22 13.63 17.64
N SER A 37 21.66 14.86 17.92
CA SER A 37 20.76 16.02 17.89
C SER A 37 20.05 16.16 16.53
N THR A 38 18.79 16.58 16.57
CA THR A 38 17.99 16.88 15.37
C THR A 38 18.29 18.28 14.79
N ASP A 39 19.14 19.05 15.44
CA ASP A 39 19.52 20.38 14.98
C ASP A 39 20.50 20.27 13.81
N THR A 40 19.95 20.36 12.60
CA THR A 40 20.70 20.32 11.35
C THR A 40 19.96 21.11 10.28
N LYS A 41 20.70 21.74 9.36
CA LYS A 41 20.15 22.49 8.21
C LYS A 41 19.72 21.56 7.05
N ASP A 42 20.13 20.30 7.08
CA ASP A 42 19.74 19.29 6.10
C ASP A 42 18.39 18.70 6.51
N GLU A 43 17.33 19.02 5.76
CA GLU A 43 15.95 18.58 6.03
C GLU A 43 15.81 17.06 6.05
N GLN A 44 16.45 16.36 5.10
CA GLN A 44 16.44 14.90 5.06
C GLN A 44 17.04 14.33 6.33
N ARG A 45 18.15 14.91 6.73
CA ARG A 45 18.85 14.53 7.94
C ARG A 45 18.03 14.79 9.19
N ALA A 46 17.40 15.97 9.27
CA ALA A 46 16.50 16.33 10.38
C ALA A 46 15.38 15.31 10.51
N PHE A 47 14.77 14.93 9.38
CA PHE A 47 13.71 13.93 9.35
C PHE A 47 14.17 12.54 9.81
N GLN A 48 15.32 12.07 9.32
CA GLN A 48 15.90 10.80 9.74
C GLN A 48 16.13 10.74 11.26
N LEU A 49 16.67 11.81 11.83
CA LEU A 49 16.94 11.91 13.26
C LEU A 49 15.65 12.02 14.08
N LEU A 50 14.64 12.72 13.56
CA LEU A 50 13.32 12.77 14.17
C LEU A 50 12.70 11.36 14.26
N VAL A 51 12.67 10.62 13.15
CA VAL A 51 12.16 9.24 13.11
C VAL A 51 12.94 8.35 14.08
N ALA A 52 14.29 8.44 14.08
CA ALA A 52 15.11 7.67 14.99
C ALA A 52 14.82 7.99 16.46
N ARG A 53 14.59 9.26 16.81
CA ARG A 53 14.25 9.70 18.16
C ARG A 53 12.88 9.14 18.57
N LEU A 54 11.85 9.31 17.75
CA LEU A 54 10.51 8.80 18.05
C LEU A 54 10.51 7.28 18.28
N VAL A 55 11.27 6.55 17.46
CA VAL A 55 11.41 5.10 17.63
C VAL A 55 12.20 4.75 18.89
N ALA A 56 13.22 5.53 19.25
CA ALA A 56 14.00 5.30 20.46
C ALA A 56 13.19 5.58 21.73
N GLU A 57 12.32 6.60 21.72
CA GLU A 57 11.50 7.01 22.88
C GLU A 57 10.29 6.10 23.06
N ASP A 58 9.51 5.87 22.00
CA ASP A 58 8.16 5.28 22.08
C ASP A 58 7.98 4.03 21.19
N GLY A 59 9.03 3.57 20.53
CA GLY A 59 8.96 2.46 19.56
C GLY A 59 8.21 2.85 18.29
N VAL A 60 7.85 1.85 17.48
CA VAL A 60 7.10 2.08 16.22
C VAL A 60 5.66 2.51 16.49
N HIS A 61 5.08 2.14 17.63
CA HIS A 61 3.76 2.65 18.06
C HIS A 61 3.77 4.16 18.24
N GLY A 62 4.81 4.72 18.88
CA GLY A 62 4.97 6.15 19.06
C GLY A 62 5.13 6.87 17.71
N LEU A 63 5.90 6.30 16.79
CA LEU A 63 6.02 6.82 15.44
C LEU A 63 4.67 6.82 14.70
N ALA A 64 3.88 5.76 14.83
CA ALA A 64 2.53 5.66 14.25
C ALA A 64 1.58 6.71 14.84
N ALA A 65 1.58 6.87 16.17
CA ALA A 65 0.74 7.84 16.86
C ALA A 65 1.04 9.29 16.43
N ARG A 66 2.30 9.58 16.10
CA ARG A 66 2.76 10.90 15.68
C ARG A 66 2.95 11.04 14.17
N TRP A 67 2.35 10.13 13.39
CA TRP A 67 2.49 10.13 11.94
C TRP A 67 2.15 11.47 11.29
N ARG A 68 1.07 12.10 11.73
CA ARG A 68 0.58 13.39 11.21
C ARG A 68 1.47 14.58 11.59
N ASP A 69 2.29 14.44 12.63
CA ASP A 69 3.23 15.46 13.07
C ASP A 69 4.54 15.41 12.26
N LEU A 70 4.76 14.33 11.49
CA LEU A 70 5.92 14.23 10.62
C LEU A 70 5.84 15.29 9.52
N PRO A 71 6.91 16.01 9.25
CA PRO A 71 6.88 17.20 8.41
C PRO A 71 6.54 16.87 6.97
N SER A 72 7.10 16.80 6.03
CA SER A 72 6.86 16.71 4.60
C SER A 72 6.22 15.37 4.15
N PRO A 73 5.17 15.42 3.29
CA PRO A 73 4.63 14.21 2.65
C PRO A 73 5.70 13.43 1.88
N GLN A 74 6.63 14.13 1.23
CA GLN A 74 7.73 13.49 0.49
C GLN A 74 8.59 12.60 1.38
N TRP A 75 8.89 13.04 2.59
CA TRP A 75 9.68 12.25 3.55
C TRP A 75 8.87 11.08 4.11
N ARG A 76 7.57 11.28 4.34
CA ARG A 76 6.66 10.20 4.76
C ARG A 76 6.54 9.12 3.69
N GLU A 77 6.38 9.51 2.40
CA GLU A 77 6.37 8.56 1.28
C GLU A 77 7.69 7.77 1.20
N MET A 78 8.81 8.47 1.34
CA MET A 78 10.13 7.84 1.33
C MET A 78 10.28 6.85 2.48
N LEU A 79 9.84 7.18 3.69
CA LEU A 79 9.87 6.27 4.84
C LEU A 79 9.08 4.98 4.57
N VAL A 80 7.86 5.10 4.06
CA VAL A 80 7.04 3.92 3.70
C VAL A 80 7.73 3.08 2.62
N SER A 81 8.36 3.73 1.64
CA SER A 81 9.10 3.04 0.58
C SER A 81 10.29 2.25 1.13
N GLU A 82 11.07 2.86 2.02
CA GLU A 82 12.24 2.22 2.63
C GLU A 82 11.86 1.09 3.59
N ILE A 83 10.75 1.27 4.34
CA ILE A 83 10.17 0.18 5.13
C ILE A 83 9.82 -1.00 4.22
N GLY A 84 9.21 -0.74 3.05
CA GLY A 84 8.88 -1.78 2.08
C GLY A 84 10.10 -2.53 1.55
N GLN A 85 11.22 -1.83 1.29
CA GLN A 85 12.47 -2.45 0.82
C GLN A 85 13.17 -3.31 1.88
N ALA A 86 13.00 -2.97 3.15
CA ALA A 86 13.59 -3.66 4.29
C ALA A 86 12.53 -4.22 5.25
N PHE A 87 11.38 -4.65 4.73
CA PHE A 87 10.20 -5.00 5.52
C PHE A 87 10.49 -6.06 6.59
N HIS A 88 11.37 -7.01 6.29
CA HIS A 88 11.80 -8.04 7.25
C HIS A 88 12.40 -7.47 8.55
N LEU A 89 12.90 -6.24 8.53
CA LEU A 89 13.41 -5.55 9.72
C LEU A 89 12.28 -4.88 10.53
N TRP A 90 11.10 -4.73 9.95
CA TRP A 90 9.94 -4.04 10.53
C TRP A 90 8.82 -4.99 10.96
N VAL A 91 9.10 -6.28 11.06
CA VAL A 91 8.11 -7.32 11.40
C VAL A 91 7.79 -7.27 12.90
N GLU A 92 6.96 -6.32 13.32
CA GLU A 92 6.47 -6.17 14.70
C GLU A 92 5.05 -5.58 14.74
N GLU A 93 4.44 -5.51 15.94
CA GLU A 93 3.04 -5.09 16.09
C GLU A 93 2.83 -3.62 15.69
N GLY A 94 3.68 -2.72 16.16
CA GLY A 94 3.57 -1.29 15.85
C GLY A 94 3.65 -0.93 14.37
N THR A 95 4.15 -1.83 13.55
CA THR A 95 4.25 -1.61 12.10
C THR A 95 2.89 -1.61 11.41
N ILE A 96 1.91 -2.39 11.92
CA ILE A 96 0.57 -2.34 11.34
C ILE A 96 -0.10 -0.98 11.60
N GLU A 97 0.07 -0.42 12.82
CA GLU A 97 -0.43 0.92 13.15
C GLU A 97 0.19 1.98 12.25
N LEU A 98 1.50 1.89 12.05
CA LEU A 98 2.24 2.80 11.18
C LEU A 98 1.74 2.76 9.73
N LEU A 99 1.54 1.57 9.18
CA LEU A 99 1.03 1.40 7.81
C LEU A 99 -0.44 1.81 7.67
N LEU A 100 -1.26 1.61 8.70
CA LEU A 100 -2.65 2.08 8.72
C LEU A 100 -2.71 3.62 8.83
N ALA A 101 -1.81 4.24 9.61
CA ALA A 101 -1.69 5.69 9.68
C ALA A 101 -1.24 6.28 8.32
N ALA A 102 -0.29 5.62 7.65
CA ALA A 102 0.16 6.00 6.32
C ALA A 102 -0.93 5.79 5.24
N LEU A 103 -1.76 4.76 5.35
CA LEU A 103 -2.91 4.52 4.46
C LEU A 103 -3.96 5.64 4.57
N ASP A 104 -4.12 6.23 5.75
CA ASP A 104 -5.02 7.35 6.01
C ASP A 104 -4.32 8.72 5.88
N ASP A 105 -3.17 8.79 5.23
CA ASP A 105 -2.44 10.05 4.99
C ASP A 105 -3.24 10.98 4.06
N PRO A 106 -3.26 12.30 4.31
CA PRO A 106 -3.91 13.26 3.42
C PRO A 106 -3.22 13.40 2.07
N ASP A 107 -1.96 13.00 1.95
CA ASP A 107 -1.25 12.97 0.69
C ASP A 107 -1.46 11.63 -0.02
N ASP A 108 -2.06 11.68 -1.20
CA ASP A 108 -2.41 10.50 -1.98
C ASP A 108 -1.21 9.60 -2.35
N LYS A 109 -0.01 10.17 -2.50
CA LYS A 109 1.19 9.38 -2.85
C LYS A 109 1.65 8.55 -1.66
N VAL A 110 1.59 9.16 -0.46
CA VAL A 110 1.90 8.45 0.79
C VAL A 110 0.92 7.32 1.01
N ALA A 111 -0.38 7.63 0.94
CA ALA A 111 -1.45 6.64 1.11
C ALA A 111 -1.33 5.51 0.08
N ARG A 112 -1.13 5.83 -1.18
CA ARG A 112 -0.92 4.83 -2.25
C ARG A 112 0.31 3.96 -2.00
N ARG A 113 1.40 4.52 -1.48
CA ARG A 113 2.59 3.75 -1.15
C ARG A 113 2.30 2.72 -0.06
N ALA A 114 1.54 3.10 0.97
CA ALA A 114 1.12 2.19 2.02
C ALA A 114 0.17 1.10 1.49
N VAL A 115 -0.79 1.45 0.63
CA VAL A 115 -1.68 0.49 -0.05
C VAL A 115 -0.87 -0.56 -0.80
N LYS A 116 0.09 -0.15 -1.62
CA LYS A 116 0.94 -1.07 -2.40
C LYS A 116 1.77 -1.99 -1.52
N LEU A 117 2.33 -1.46 -0.44
CA LEU A 117 3.10 -2.27 0.51
C LEU A 117 2.22 -3.31 1.20
N LEU A 118 1.05 -2.90 1.70
CA LEU A 118 0.09 -3.81 2.33
C LEU A 118 -0.42 -4.87 1.35
N THR A 119 -0.72 -4.49 0.10
CA THR A 119 -1.10 -5.44 -0.96
C THR A 119 0.02 -6.47 -1.18
N SER A 120 1.27 -6.03 -1.22
CA SER A 120 2.41 -6.93 -1.37
C SER A 120 2.52 -7.93 -0.21
N CYS A 121 2.26 -7.51 1.04
CA CYS A 121 2.27 -8.39 2.20
C CYS A 121 1.10 -9.41 2.21
N LEU A 122 0.01 -9.11 1.50
CA LEU A 122 -1.21 -9.93 1.46
C LEU A 122 -1.33 -10.82 0.22
N ARG A 123 -0.62 -10.45 -0.84
CA ARG A 123 -0.68 -11.17 -2.12
C ARG A 123 0.06 -12.50 -2.00
N GLU A 124 -0.58 -13.58 -2.42
CA GLU A 124 0.06 -14.88 -2.60
C GLU A 124 0.85 -14.88 -3.91
N LEU A 125 2.11 -15.29 -3.85
CA LEU A 125 2.92 -15.47 -5.06
C LEU A 125 2.47 -16.73 -5.80
N PRO A 126 2.18 -16.64 -7.11
CA PRO A 126 1.90 -17.81 -7.92
C PRO A 126 3.05 -18.83 -7.85
N ALA A 127 2.72 -20.11 -7.84
CA ALA A 127 3.70 -21.21 -7.73
C ALA A 127 4.81 -21.12 -8.80
N ARG A 128 4.46 -20.67 -10.01
CA ARG A 128 5.40 -20.43 -11.09
C ARG A 128 6.43 -19.33 -10.75
N GLU A 129 5.97 -18.18 -10.23
CA GLU A 129 6.83 -17.07 -9.82
C GLU A 129 7.75 -17.47 -8.67
N ARG A 130 7.23 -18.22 -7.69
CA ARG A 130 8.03 -18.79 -6.59
C ARG A 130 9.14 -19.68 -7.12
N LYS A 131 8.81 -20.58 -8.06
CA LYS A 131 9.77 -21.50 -8.66
C LYS A 131 10.86 -20.78 -9.45
N GLU A 132 10.51 -19.74 -10.20
CA GLU A 132 11.49 -18.93 -10.94
C GLU A 132 12.40 -18.14 -9.99
N SER A 133 11.84 -17.51 -8.98
CA SER A 133 12.61 -16.75 -7.98
C SER A 133 13.59 -17.65 -7.22
N ALA A 134 13.21 -18.89 -6.92
CA ALA A 134 14.06 -19.84 -6.19
C ALA A 134 15.33 -20.27 -6.97
N LYS A 135 15.44 -19.95 -8.25
CA LYS A 135 16.62 -20.32 -9.08
C LYS A 135 17.86 -19.46 -8.79
N THR A 136 17.71 -18.30 -8.19
CA THR A 136 18.82 -17.37 -7.91
C THR A 136 18.97 -17.10 -6.42
N LEU A 137 20.19 -16.80 -5.96
CA LEU A 137 20.43 -16.41 -4.56
C LEU A 137 19.63 -15.18 -4.15
N ARG A 138 19.59 -14.18 -5.04
CA ARG A 138 18.79 -12.96 -4.82
C ARG A 138 17.30 -13.26 -4.74
N GLY A 139 16.81 -14.14 -5.61
CA GLY A 139 15.41 -14.56 -5.61
C GLY A 139 15.02 -15.36 -4.36
N LYS A 140 15.91 -16.22 -3.85
CA LYS A 140 15.70 -16.94 -2.58
C LYS A 140 15.56 -15.96 -1.40
N ALA A 141 16.47 -14.99 -1.28
CA ALA A 141 16.39 -13.97 -0.24
C ALA A 141 15.11 -13.13 -0.34
N ALA A 142 14.66 -12.80 -1.56
CA ALA A 142 13.39 -12.11 -1.80
C ALA A 142 12.18 -12.97 -1.39
N LEU A 143 12.21 -14.29 -1.64
CA LEU A 143 11.16 -15.21 -1.21
C LEU A 143 11.10 -15.33 0.33
N GLU A 144 12.24 -15.44 1.00
CA GLU A 144 12.30 -15.46 2.46
C GLU A 144 11.70 -14.20 3.07
N ALA A 145 12.06 -13.03 2.55
CA ALA A 145 11.48 -11.76 2.97
C ALA A 145 9.96 -11.69 2.72
N TRP A 146 9.52 -12.22 1.58
CA TRP A 146 8.10 -12.32 1.24
C TRP A 146 7.35 -13.25 2.19
N ASP A 147 7.90 -14.43 2.45
CA ASP A 147 7.28 -15.40 3.35
C ASP A 147 7.19 -14.85 4.79
N GLN A 148 8.19 -14.11 5.25
CA GLN A 148 8.14 -13.40 6.53
C GLN A 148 7.03 -12.34 6.56
N ALA A 149 6.91 -11.52 5.49
CA ALA A 149 5.88 -10.51 5.39
C ALA A 149 4.47 -11.13 5.36
N THR A 150 4.29 -12.22 4.64
CA THR A 150 3.03 -12.96 4.55
C THR A 150 2.67 -13.61 5.89
N ALA A 151 3.63 -14.23 6.57
CA ALA A 151 3.43 -14.82 7.90
C ALA A 151 3.12 -13.77 8.97
N TRP A 152 3.75 -12.59 8.87
CA TRP A 152 3.46 -11.46 9.74
C TRP A 152 2.02 -10.95 9.59
N MET A 153 1.44 -11.04 8.40
CA MET A 153 0.07 -10.61 8.11
C MET A 153 -0.95 -11.64 8.64
N THR A 154 -1.05 -11.71 9.96
CA THR A 154 -2.01 -12.58 10.67
C THR A 154 -3.47 -12.27 10.29
N PRO A 155 -4.44 -13.18 10.52
CA PRO A 155 -5.86 -12.90 10.30
C PRO A 155 -6.35 -11.63 11.01
N ALA A 156 -5.90 -11.38 12.24
CA ALA A 156 -6.25 -10.18 12.99
C ALA A 156 -5.74 -8.89 12.32
N ARG A 157 -4.48 -8.87 11.86
CA ARG A 157 -3.92 -7.73 11.11
C ARG A 157 -4.61 -7.53 9.78
N ARG A 158 -4.91 -8.61 9.07
CA ARG A 158 -5.66 -8.61 7.83
C ARG A 158 -7.05 -7.98 8.01
N ALA A 159 -7.77 -8.36 9.06
CA ALA A 159 -9.08 -7.77 9.37
C ALA A 159 -8.99 -6.26 9.67
N ARG A 160 -7.92 -5.81 10.34
CA ARG A 160 -7.66 -4.38 10.56
C ARG A 160 -7.43 -3.63 9.26
N VAL A 161 -6.66 -4.20 8.33
CA VAL A 161 -6.45 -3.64 6.99
C VAL A 161 -7.78 -3.57 6.24
N ALA A 162 -8.56 -4.65 6.20
CA ALA A 162 -9.86 -4.69 5.54
C ALA A 162 -10.80 -3.61 6.07
N LYS A 163 -10.87 -3.45 7.40
CA LYS A 163 -11.67 -2.41 8.05
C LYS A 163 -11.23 -0.99 7.63
N ALA A 164 -9.93 -0.71 7.66
CA ALA A 164 -9.40 0.60 7.30
C ALA A 164 -9.64 0.93 5.82
N VAL A 165 -9.40 -0.04 4.92
CA VAL A 165 -9.64 0.13 3.48
C VAL A 165 -11.13 0.29 3.18
N THR A 166 -12.00 -0.48 3.83
CA THR A 166 -13.46 -0.33 3.69
C THR A 166 -13.88 1.07 4.10
N ALA A 167 -13.38 1.60 5.21
CA ALA A 167 -13.68 2.95 5.66
C ALA A 167 -13.17 4.02 4.69
N ALA A 168 -11.99 3.83 4.10
CA ALA A 168 -11.45 4.76 3.08
C ALA A 168 -12.31 4.77 1.82
N LEU A 169 -12.68 3.60 1.31
CA LEU A 169 -13.55 3.47 0.13
C LEU A 169 -14.98 3.95 0.40
N ASP A 170 -15.52 3.75 1.60
CA ASP A 170 -16.87 4.16 1.98
C ASP A 170 -17.01 5.69 1.93
N ARG A 171 -15.97 6.44 2.34
CA ARG A 171 -15.92 7.91 2.19
C ARG A 171 -16.04 8.39 0.73
N CYS A 172 -15.67 7.54 -0.21
CA CYS A 172 -15.66 7.84 -1.65
C CYS A 172 -16.77 7.14 -2.42
N ALA A 173 -17.66 6.40 -1.75
CA ALA A 173 -18.66 5.55 -2.40
C ALA A 173 -19.69 6.31 -3.25
N ASP A 174 -19.94 7.58 -2.93
CA ASP A 174 -20.87 8.44 -3.68
C ASP A 174 -20.16 9.26 -4.76
N ASN A 175 -18.83 9.35 -4.70
CA ASN A 175 -18.00 9.97 -5.71
C ASN A 175 -16.68 9.21 -5.90
N PRO A 176 -16.67 8.13 -6.69
CA PRO A 176 -15.46 7.34 -6.94
C PRO A 176 -14.29 8.16 -7.54
N LYS A 177 -14.59 9.26 -8.23
CA LYS A 177 -13.57 10.16 -8.79
C LYS A 177 -12.84 10.99 -7.72
N ALA A 178 -13.40 11.07 -6.51
CA ALA A 178 -12.73 11.71 -5.38
C ALA A 178 -11.52 10.94 -4.86
N LEU A 179 -11.36 9.68 -5.23
CA LEU A 179 -10.20 8.86 -4.89
C LEU A 179 -9.27 8.77 -6.10
N THR A 180 -8.05 9.23 -5.95
CA THR A 180 -7.07 9.29 -7.05
C THR A 180 -6.68 7.90 -7.59
N TRP A 181 -6.71 6.87 -6.71
CA TRP A 181 -6.27 5.52 -7.05
C TRP A 181 -7.23 4.44 -6.51
N PRO A 182 -8.51 4.43 -6.92
CA PRO A 182 -9.51 3.52 -6.37
C PRO A 182 -9.15 2.04 -6.58
N ASP A 183 -8.55 1.69 -7.73
CA ASP A 183 -8.22 0.31 -8.07
C ASP A 183 -7.17 -0.30 -7.13
N ASP A 184 -6.18 0.49 -6.69
CA ASP A 184 -5.18 0.04 -5.72
C ASP A 184 -5.86 -0.33 -4.37
N TYR A 185 -6.86 0.46 -3.92
CA TYR A 185 -7.62 0.18 -2.69
C TYR A 185 -8.57 -1.02 -2.85
N ILE A 186 -9.20 -1.17 -4.02
CA ILE A 186 -10.08 -2.29 -4.35
C ILE A 186 -9.27 -3.59 -4.37
N GLU A 187 -8.08 -3.57 -4.96
CA GLU A 187 -7.17 -4.72 -4.96
C GLU A 187 -6.78 -5.09 -3.52
N LEU A 188 -6.38 -4.11 -2.71
CA LEU A 188 -6.04 -4.32 -1.30
C LEU A 188 -7.22 -4.88 -0.51
N LEU A 189 -8.44 -4.38 -0.72
CA LEU A 189 -9.64 -4.91 -0.08
C LEU A 189 -9.89 -6.36 -0.50
N GLY A 190 -9.76 -6.67 -1.78
CA GLY A 190 -9.86 -8.03 -2.31
C GLY A 190 -8.85 -9.00 -1.70
N HIS A 191 -7.68 -8.51 -1.26
CA HIS A 191 -6.66 -9.31 -0.57
C HIS A 191 -6.84 -9.36 0.95
N SER A 192 -7.50 -8.39 1.57
CA SER A 192 -7.62 -8.30 3.03
C SER A 192 -8.95 -8.81 3.57
N ALA A 193 -10.09 -8.56 2.90
CA ALA A 193 -11.41 -8.97 3.35
C ALA A 193 -11.66 -10.47 3.20
N THR A 194 -12.61 -10.99 3.97
CA THR A 194 -13.10 -12.38 3.96
C THR A 194 -14.57 -12.43 3.54
N ARG A 195 -15.10 -13.63 3.28
CA ARG A 195 -16.51 -13.80 2.88
C ARG A 195 -17.50 -13.34 3.94
N THR A 196 -17.11 -13.21 5.20
CA THR A 196 -17.94 -12.68 6.30
C THR A 196 -17.97 -11.16 6.35
N ASP A 197 -17.09 -10.48 5.61
CA ASP A 197 -17.06 -9.01 5.53
C ASP A 197 -18.14 -8.47 4.59
N GLN A 198 -19.41 -8.65 4.97
CA GLN A 198 -20.58 -8.28 4.16
C GLN A 198 -20.57 -6.80 3.74
N ARG A 199 -20.07 -5.92 4.62
CA ARG A 199 -19.94 -4.48 4.30
C ARG A 199 -18.95 -4.25 3.17
N ALA A 200 -17.82 -4.94 3.16
CA ALA A 200 -16.82 -4.84 2.09
C ALA A 200 -17.41 -5.32 0.75
N ILE A 201 -18.14 -6.46 0.76
CA ILE A 201 -18.79 -6.99 -0.43
C ILE A 201 -19.84 -6.01 -0.95
N ALA A 202 -20.74 -5.51 -0.09
CA ALA A 202 -21.79 -4.57 -0.47
C ALA A 202 -21.22 -3.28 -1.07
N LEU A 203 -20.10 -2.78 -0.51
CA LEU A 203 -19.41 -1.61 -0.99
C LEU A 203 -18.83 -1.83 -2.40
N LEU A 204 -18.15 -2.95 -2.63
CA LEU A 204 -17.61 -3.28 -3.96
C LEU A 204 -18.73 -3.50 -5.00
N GLU A 205 -19.87 -4.09 -4.61
CA GLU A 205 -21.04 -4.20 -5.48
C GLU A 205 -21.62 -2.82 -5.85
N LYS A 206 -21.65 -1.88 -4.90
CA LYS A 206 -22.02 -0.48 -5.17
C LYS A 206 -21.07 0.15 -6.20
N PHE A 207 -19.76 0.01 -6.02
CA PHE A 207 -18.77 0.51 -6.99
C PHE A 207 -18.94 -0.15 -8.36
N ARG A 208 -19.21 -1.45 -8.40
CA ARG A 208 -19.48 -2.19 -9.65
C ARG A 208 -20.68 -1.62 -10.40
N THR A 209 -21.75 -1.30 -9.68
CA THR A 209 -22.96 -0.70 -10.25
C THR A 209 -22.65 0.70 -10.82
N VAL A 210 -21.92 1.54 -10.08
CA VAL A 210 -21.55 2.88 -10.54
C VAL A 210 -20.63 2.81 -11.77
N ALA A 211 -19.63 1.94 -11.77
CA ALA A 211 -18.74 1.73 -12.91
C ALA A 211 -19.49 1.22 -14.15
N GLY A 212 -20.43 0.31 -13.96
CA GLY A 212 -21.31 -0.18 -15.03
C GLY A 212 -22.19 0.93 -15.61
N ALA A 213 -22.82 1.73 -14.77
CA ALA A 213 -23.65 2.86 -15.21
C ALA A 213 -22.84 3.92 -15.95
N THR A 214 -21.64 4.26 -15.48
CA THR A 214 -20.75 5.22 -16.15
C THR A 214 -20.35 4.72 -17.55
N ARG A 215 -20.07 3.42 -17.71
CA ARG A 215 -19.80 2.84 -19.03
C ARG A 215 -21.00 2.94 -19.96
N CYS A 216 -22.21 2.64 -19.50
CA CYS A 216 -23.41 2.74 -20.32
C CYS A 216 -23.64 4.19 -20.78
N SER A 217 -23.51 5.17 -19.92
CA SER A 217 -23.70 6.59 -20.28
C SER A 217 -22.62 7.11 -21.25
N GLU A 218 -21.39 6.63 -21.17
CA GLU A 218 -20.34 6.96 -22.13
C GLU A 218 -20.57 6.31 -23.49
N PHE A 219 -21.22 5.15 -23.56
CA PHE A 219 -21.59 4.49 -24.81
C PHE A 219 -22.68 5.24 -25.57
N GLU A 220 -23.64 5.82 -24.89
CA GLU A 220 -24.72 6.61 -25.51
C GLU A 220 -24.23 7.93 -26.09
N ALA A 221 -23.11 8.46 -25.63
CA ALA A 221 -22.53 9.72 -26.07
C ALA A 221 -21.50 9.60 -27.23
N LEU A 222 -21.44 8.42 -27.89
CA LEU A 222 -20.45 8.15 -28.93
C LEU A 222 -20.81 8.74 -30.29
N ASP A 223 -20.02 9.71 -30.71
CA ASP A 223 -20.02 10.25 -32.07
C ASP A 223 -19.62 9.14 -33.10
N PRO A 224 -20.39 8.97 -34.20
CA PRO A 224 -20.10 8.02 -35.26
C PRO A 224 -18.68 8.10 -35.86
N GLY A 225 -18.02 9.26 -35.77
CA GLY A 225 -16.63 9.43 -36.22
C GLY A 225 -15.60 8.60 -35.45
N ASN A 226 -15.93 8.08 -34.26
CA ASN A 226 -15.04 7.23 -33.48
C ASN A 226 -15.07 5.73 -33.89
N LEU A 227 -16.03 5.30 -34.70
CA LEU A 227 -16.09 3.94 -35.28
C LEU A 227 -14.92 3.67 -36.22
N VAL A 228 -14.44 4.68 -36.94
CA VAL A 228 -13.31 4.57 -37.89
C VAL A 228 -11.99 4.26 -37.15
N LEU A 229 -11.82 4.71 -35.91
CA LEU A 229 -10.65 4.39 -35.09
C LEU A 229 -10.65 2.95 -34.58
N ALA A 230 -11.82 2.35 -34.40
CA ALA A 230 -11.97 0.96 -33.96
C ALA A 230 -11.58 0.00 -35.11
N GLU A 231 -12.02 0.28 -36.34
CA GLU A 231 -11.67 -0.52 -37.53
C GLU A 231 -10.17 -0.52 -37.82
N ARG A 232 -9.49 0.63 -37.67
CA ARG A 232 -8.05 0.75 -37.84
C ARG A 232 -7.23 -0.05 -36.81
N LYS A 233 -7.83 -0.44 -35.69
CA LYS A 233 -7.17 -1.24 -34.66
C LYS A 233 -7.55 -2.71 -34.68
N GLY A 234 -8.18 -3.19 -35.76
CA GLY A 234 -8.53 -4.61 -35.95
C GLY A 234 -9.63 -5.12 -35.01
N ILE A 235 -10.48 -4.25 -34.51
CA ILE A 235 -11.64 -4.62 -33.72
C ILE A 235 -12.73 -5.10 -34.70
N PRO A 236 -13.30 -6.31 -34.52
CA PRO A 236 -14.32 -6.85 -35.44
C PRO A 236 -15.53 -5.93 -35.55
N PRO A 237 -16.10 -5.77 -36.78
CA PRO A 237 -17.36 -5.03 -36.97
C PRO A 237 -18.47 -5.65 -36.12
N GLY A 238 -19.23 -4.82 -35.45
CA GLY A 238 -20.32 -5.26 -34.58
C GLY A 238 -19.92 -5.63 -33.16
N THR A 239 -18.63 -5.59 -32.80
CA THR A 239 -18.23 -5.52 -31.40
C THR A 239 -18.77 -4.19 -30.86
N PRO A 240 -19.64 -4.19 -29.83
CA PRO A 240 -20.05 -2.93 -29.21
C PRO A 240 -18.76 -2.20 -28.89
N SER A 241 -18.59 -1.01 -29.47
CA SER A 241 -17.30 -0.32 -29.60
C SER A 241 -16.58 -0.35 -28.28
N VAL A 242 -15.74 -1.37 -28.11
CA VAL A 242 -14.82 -1.45 -27.02
C VAL A 242 -13.80 -0.36 -27.31
N ARG A 243 -14.05 0.82 -26.82
CA ARG A 243 -12.98 1.78 -26.74
C ARG A 243 -11.87 1.11 -25.96
N VAL A 244 -10.75 0.98 -26.62
CA VAL A 244 -9.48 0.77 -25.96
C VAL A 244 -9.13 2.10 -25.31
N TRP A 245 -9.34 2.13 -24.06
CA TRP A 245 -9.35 3.25 -23.21
C TRP A 245 -7.97 3.53 -22.63
N SER A 246 -7.54 4.70 -22.73
CA SER A 246 -7.04 5.37 -21.54
C SER A 246 -8.27 5.60 -20.65
N ILE A 247 -8.52 4.74 -19.68
CA ILE A 247 -9.48 5.00 -18.63
C ILE A 247 -9.06 6.33 -18.04
N PRO A 248 -9.89 7.40 -18.09
CA PRO A 248 -9.53 8.63 -17.43
C PRO A 248 -9.22 8.30 -15.98
N THR A 249 -8.15 8.86 -15.44
CA THR A 249 -7.79 8.76 -14.03
C THR A 249 -9.05 8.99 -13.20
N GLY A 250 -9.55 7.95 -12.51
CA GLY A 250 -10.79 7.99 -11.72
C GLY A 250 -11.94 7.12 -12.18
N LEU A 251 -11.84 6.37 -13.30
CA LEU A 251 -12.80 5.32 -13.62
C LEU A 251 -12.35 3.99 -13.02
N LEU A 252 -13.33 3.27 -12.45
CA LEU A 252 -13.11 1.97 -11.82
C LEU A 252 -12.94 0.88 -12.88
N ASP A 253 -11.92 0.03 -12.72
CA ASP A 253 -11.78 -1.18 -13.53
C ASP A 253 -12.80 -2.24 -13.10
N LEU A 254 -13.83 -2.47 -13.94
CA LEU A 254 -14.85 -3.48 -13.68
C LEU A 254 -14.28 -4.87 -13.46
N LYS A 255 -13.27 -5.25 -14.25
CA LYS A 255 -12.64 -6.57 -14.11
C LYS A 255 -11.90 -6.68 -12.78
N GLY A 256 -11.23 -5.60 -12.36
CA GLY A 256 -10.58 -5.52 -11.05
C GLY A 256 -11.59 -5.67 -9.90
N LEU A 257 -12.75 -5.00 -10.00
CA LEU A 257 -13.85 -5.12 -9.04
C LEU A 257 -14.42 -6.54 -8.95
N GLU A 258 -14.72 -7.16 -10.10
CA GLU A 258 -15.22 -8.54 -10.16
C GLU A 258 -14.22 -9.53 -9.56
N ASN A 259 -12.95 -9.39 -9.89
CA ASN A 259 -11.87 -10.21 -9.34
C ASN A 259 -11.74 -10.03 -7.81
N ALA A 260 -11.88 -8.80 -7.30
CA ALA A 260 -11.83 -8.54 -5.87
C ALA A 260 -13.00 -9.19 -5.13
N ILE A 261 -14.23 -9.00 -5.63
CA ILE A 261 -15.45 -9.62 -5.07
C ILE A 261 -15.34 -11.16 -5.05
N GLU A 262 -14.92 -11.75 -6.17
CA GLU A 262 -14.78 -13.20 -6.28
C GLU A 262 -13.69 -13.72 -5.33
N ARG A 263 -12.58 -13.04 -5.21
CA ARG A 263 -11.50 -13.39 -4.27
C ARG A 263 -11.98 -13.38 -2.82
N ILE A 264 -12.76 -12.37 -2.43
CA ILE A 264 -13.36 -12.28 -1.09
C ILE A 264 -14.31 -13.46 -0.85
N ARG A 265 -15.20 -13.76 -1.79
CA ARG A 265 -16.19 -14.85 -1.68
C ARG A 265 -15.55 -16.24 -1.56
N ARG A 266 -14.43 -16.44 -2.22
CA ARG A 266 -13.69 -17.72 -2.19
C ARG A 266 -12.82 -17.91 -0.95
N ARG A 267 -12.51 -16.84 -0.24
CA ARG A 267 -11.62 -16.91 0.93
C ARG A 267 -12.35 -17.48 2.13
N PRO A 268 -11.87 -18.60 2.70
CA PRO A 268 -12.43 -19.14 3.92
C PRO A 268 -12.21 -18.18 5.09
N ASP A 269 -13.13 -18.22 6.04
CA ASP A 269 -12.95 -17.61 7.35
C ASP A 269 -11.89 -18.45 8.09
N ARG A 270 -10.74 -17.85 8.37
CA ARG A 270 -9.68 -18.49 9.15
C ARG A 270 -9.49 -17.77 10.47
#